data_1a61c004d136974e6239629e29c8443a
#
_entry.id   1a61c004d136974e6239629e29c8443a
#
_cell.length_a   1.000
_cell.length_b   1.000
_cell.length_c   1.000
_cell.angle_alpha   90.00
_cell.angle_beta   90.00
_cell.angle_gamma   90.00
#
_symmetry.space_group_name_H-M   'P 1'
#
loop_
_entity.id
_entity.type
_entity.pdbx_description
1 polymer ?
#
loop_
_entity_poly.entity_id
_entity_poly.type
_entity_poly.pdbx_seq_one_letter_code
_entity_poly.pdbx_strand_id
1 'polypeptide(L)'
;MSKRIFAAACAAATALTLSACISPSTSNGGSSKDGKLTVMASFYPLQYLAEKIGGEHVSVTSLTPEGAEPHDLELSPKMVDSLSSADAVIYLAGFQSAVDEAIEQQAPKTVIDVSSAAKLVEAGTDANHPSEDEEDATDEAQSGETEAHDHEGADHADHDHHHDMSADPHFWLDPTRMANAATLVGDKLAEADSAHADTYKANA
;
A
#
# COMPACT_ATOMS: atom_id res chain seq x y z
N MET A 1 -3.12 -18.99 96.65
CA MET A 1 -2.87 -17.74 95.86
C MET A 1 -2.56 -18.16 94.45
N SER A 2 -3.59 -18.16 93.59
CA SER A 2 -3.48 -18.70 92.23
C SER A 2 -3.31 -17.55 91.23
N LYS A 3 -2.25 -17.59 90.47
CA LYS A 3 -2.06 -16.71 89.34
C LYS A 3 -2.56 -17.39 88.05
N ARG A 4 -3.61 -16.91 87.47
CA ARG A 4 -4.15 -17.37 86.21
C ARG A 4 -3.48 -16.58 85.09
N ILE A 5 -2.77 -17.28 84.17
CA ILE A 5 -2.17 -16.73 82.98
C ILE A 5 -3.15 -16.94 81.86
N PHE A 6 -3.62 -15.84 81.27
CA PHE A 6 -4.41 -15.86 80.04
C PHE A 6 -3.48 -15.85 78.82
N ALA A 7 -3.47 -16.94 78.07
CA ALA A 7 -2.82 -16.97 76.77
C ALA A 7 -3.75 -16.40 75.70
N ALA A 8 -3.37 -15.31 75.09
CA ALA A 8 -4.03 -14.73 73.94
C ALA A 8 -3.52 -15.43 72.68
N ALA A 9 -4.41 -16.13 71.99
CA ALA A 9 -4.16 -16.71 70.69
C ALA A 9 -4.36 -15.65 69.60
N CYS A 10 -3.30 -15.19 68.96
CA CYS A 10 -3.37 -14.39 67.72
C CYS A 10 -3.61 -15.30 66.53
N ALA A 11 -4.81 -15.24 65.97
CA ALA A 11 -5.13 -15.85 64.68
C ALA A 11 -4.64 -14.95 63.55
N ALA A 12 -3.54 -15.31 62.90
CA ALA A 12 -3.08 -14.66 61.68
C ALA A 12 -3.87 -15.16 60.47
N ALA A 13 -4.77 -14.31 59.95
CA ALA A 13 -5.44 -14.56 58.72
C ALA A 13 -4.52 -14.20 57.53
N THR A 14 -3.95 -15.22 56.86
CA THR A 14 -3.19 -15.07 55.65
C THR A 14 -4.17 -14.94 54.47
N ALA A 15 -4.35 -13.73 53.97
CA ALA A 15 -5.04 -13.46 52.71
C ALA A 15 -4.12 -13.85 51.58
N LEU A 16 -4.41 -14.97 50.89
CA LEU A 16 -3.80 -15.30 49.62
C LEU A 16 -4.44 -14.41 48.55
N THR A 17 -3.73 -13.36 48.11
CA THR A 17 -4.05 -12.62 46.89
C THR A 17 -3.56 -13.47 45.72
N LEU A 18 -4.50 -14.13 44.99
CA LEU A 18 -4.23 -14.66 43.67
C LEU A 18 -4.01 -13.45 42.70
N SER A 19 -2.75 -13.09 42.47
CA SER A 19 -2.40 -12.28 41.31
C SER A 19 -2.59 -13.14 40.08
N ALA A 20 -3.72 -12.98 39.41
CA ALA A 20 -3.93 -13.45 38.04
C ALA A 20 -2.97 -12.64 37.17
N CYS A 21 -1.82 -13.25 36.81
CA CYS A 21 -1.00 -12.75 35.71
C CYS A 21 -1.83 -12.91 34.43
N ILE A 22 -2.53 -11.84 34.04
CA ILE A 22 -2.99 -11.70 32.67
C ILE A 22 -1.71 -11.46 31.87
N SER A 23 -1.17 -12.52 31.29
CA SER A 23 -0.15 -12.42 30.27
C SER A 23 -0.83 -11.73 29.08
N PRO A 24 -0.37 -10.52 28.66
CA PRO A 24 -0.81 -10.02 27.39
C PRO A 24 -0.36 -11.05 26.34
N SER A 25 -1.33 -11.59 25.59
CA SER A 25 -1.02 -12.35 24.39
C SER A 25 -0.20 -11.42 23.49
N THR A 26 1.08 -11.66 23.47
CA THR A 26 1.98 -11.01 22.52
C THR A 26 1.61 -11.60 21.16
N SER A 27 0.67 -10.96 20.47
CA SER A 27 0.56 -11.11 19.03
C SER A 27 1.89 -10.61 18.49
N ASN A 28 2.69 -11.53 17.97
CA ASN A 28 3.99 -11.26 17.37
C ASN A 28 3.75 -10.58 16.01
N GLY A 29 3.26 -9.35 16.02
CA GLY A 29 3.22 -8.43 14.91
C GLY A 29 4.49 -7.60 15.01
N GLY A 30 5.25 -7.51 13.92
CA GLY A 30 6.44 -6.67 13.82
C GLY A 30 6.08 -5.21 14.01
N SER A 31 5.85 -4.80 15.26
CA SER A 31 5.63 -3.39 15.60
C SER A 31 6.97 -2.69 15.59
N SER A 32 7.03 -1.53 14.95
CA SER A 32 8.16 -0.60 15.06
C SER A 32 8.42 -0.33 16.55
N LYS A 33 9.64 0.11 16.88
CA LYS A 33 10.05 0.39 18.27
C LYS A 33 9.12 1.35 19.02
N ASP A 34 8.28 2.08 18.30
CA ASP A 34 7.35 3.09 18.81
C ASP A 34 5.88 2.61 18.87
N GLY A 35 5.61 1.32 18.65
CA GLY A 35 4.26 0.76 18.68
C GLY A 35 3.39 1.12 17.47
N LYS A 36 3.97 1.71 16.42
CA LYS A 36 3.28 2.05 15.18
C LYS A 36 3.36 0.91 14.16
N LEU A 37 2.33 0.79 13.33
CA LEU A 37 2.35 -0.11 12.18
C LEU A 37 3.33 0.42 11.13
N THR A 38 4.28 -0.42 10.70
CA THR A 38 5.23 -0.05 9.65
C THR A 38 4.61 -0.32 8.29
N VAL A 39 4.35 0.74 7.52
CA VAL A 39 3.70 0.67 6.20
C VAL A 39 4.68 1.11 5.13
N MET A 40 4.78 0.36 4.04
CA MET A 40 5.50 0.79 2.84
C MET A 40 4.49 1.04 1.73
N ALA A 41 4.62 2.17 1.04
CA ALA A 41 3.74 2.55 -0.06
C ALA A 41 4.55 2.69 -1.35
N SER A 42 4.07 2.14 -2.45
CA SER A 42 4.86 2.07 -3.68
C SER A 42 5.11 3.44 -4.31
N PHE A 43 4.15 4.37 -4.24
CA PHE A 43 4.29 5.73 -4.77
C PHE A 43 3.41 6.74 -4.02
N TYR A 44 3.62 8.04 -4.28
CA TYR A 44 3.08 9.15 -3.49
C TYR A 44 1.56 9.10 -3.22
N PRO A 45 0.64 8.89 -4.18
CA PRO A 45 -0.79 8.78 -3.90
C PRO A 45 -1.15 7.75 -2.84
N LEU A 46 -0.46 6.59 -2.84
CA LEU A 46 -0.66 5.54 -1.85
C LEU A 46 -0.02 5.88 -0.50
N GLN A 47 1.14 6.55 -0.52
CA GLN A 47 1.74 7.10 0.69
C GLN A 47 0.79 8.09 1.36
N TYR A 48 0.21 9.00 0.59
CA TYR A 48 -0.77 9.97 1.08
C TYR A 48 -1.97 9.28 1.74
N LEU A 49 -2.55 8.25 1.10
CA LEU A 49 -3.63 7.47 1.69
C LEU A 49 -3.20 6.82 3.01
N ALA A 50 -2.06 6.15 3.03
CA ALA A 50 -1.54 5.49 4.22
C ALA A 50 -1.37 6.47 5.39
N GLU A 51 -0.78 7.64 5.12
CA GLU A 51 -0.56 8.68 6.14
C GLU A 51 -1.88 9.29 6.64
N LYS A 52 -2.83 9.57 5.75
CA LYS A 52 -4.12 10.17 6.13
C LYS A 52 -5.00 9.19 6.91
N ILE A 53 -5.05 7.95 6.47
CA ILE A 53 -5.87 6.90 7.10
C ILE A 53 -5.21 6.44 8.41
N GLY A 54 -3.90 6.20 8.38
CA GLY A 54 -3.16 5.67 9.51
C GLY A 54 -2.91 6.67 10.64
N GLY A 55 -2.78 7.95 10.30
CA GLY A 55 -2.51 9.02 11.26
C GLY A 55 -1.28 8.74 12.13
N GLU A 56 -1.43 8.90 13.44
CA GLU A 56 -0.35 8.66 14.40
C GLU A 56 -0.02 7.19 14.66
N HIS A 57 -0.86 6.26 14.18
CA HIS A 57 -0.71 4.83 14.41
C HIS A 57 0.14 4.11 13.39
N VAL A 58 0.56 4.79 12.32
CA VAL A 58 1.42 4.24 11.27
C VAL A 58 2.74 4.99 11.14
N SER A 59 3.74 4.31 10.61
CA SER A 59 4.99 4.89 10.12
C SER A 59 5.12 4.51 8.65
N VAL A 60 4.97 5.49 7.76
CA VAL A 60 4.94 5.23 6.31
C VAL A 60 6.29 5.53 5.68
N THR A 61 6.73 4.64 4.79
CA THR A 61 7.91 4.81 3.94
C THR A 61 7.52 4.64 2.49
N SER A 62 7.89 5.59 1.63
CA SER A 62 7.71 5.45 0.18
C SER A 62 8.78 4.56 -0.43
N LEU A 63 8.39 3.66 -1.35
CA LEU A 63 9.33 2.90 -2.18
C LEU A 63 9.89 3.75 -3.31
N THR A 64 9.10 4.69 -3.84
CA THR A 64 9.56 5.67 -4.82
C THR A 64 10.21 6.85 -4.10
N PRO A 65 11.51 7.12 -4.30
CA PRO A 65 12.20 8.27 -3.72
C PRO A 65 11.57 9.60 -4.15
N GLU A 66 11.71 10.62 -3.31
CA GLU A 66 11.24 11.96 -3.64
C GLU A 66 11.91 12.47 -4.92
N GLY A 67 11.11 12.91 -5.88
CA GLY A 67 11.57 13.41 -7.18
C GLY A 67 11.93 12.34 -8.20
N ALA A 68 11.79 11.05 -7.87
CA ALA A 68 11.94 9.97 -8.85
C ALA A 68 10.66 9.77 -9.66
N GLU A 69 10.82 9.27 -10.90
CA GLU A 69 9.70 8.90 -11.76
C GLU A 69 9.12 7.53 -11.32
N PRO A 70 7.83 7.45 -10.96
CA PRO A 70 7.25 6.21 -10.48
C PRO A 70 7.20 5.08 -11.52
N HIS A 71 7.06 5.41 -12.82
CA HIS A 71 6.97 4.41 -13.88
C HIS A 71 8.27 3.64 -14.08
N ASP A 72 9.43 4.30 -13.88
CA ASP A 72 10.76 3.74 -14.09
C ASP A 72 11.46 3.39 -12.76
N LEU A 73 10.69 2.97 -11.76
CA LEU A 73 11.22 2.70 -10.43
C LEU A 73 12.14 1.48 -10.43
N GLU A 74 13.37 1.68 -9.95
CA GLU A 74 14.28 0.61 -9.57
C GLU A 74 14.44 0.56 -8.05
N LEU A 75 14.32 -0.63 -7.47
CA LEU A 75 14.50 -0.83 -6.03
C LEU A 75 15.94 -1.22 -5.70
N SER A 76 16.54 -0.53 -4.73
CA SER A 76 17.83 -0.98 -4.19
C SER A 76 17.65 -2.28 -3.41
N PRO A 77 18.68 -3.16 -3.33
CA PRO A 77 18.60 -4.40 -2.56
C PRO A 77 18.17 -4.19 -1.10
N LYS A 78 18.60 -3.09 -0.49
CA LYS A 78 18.18 -2.72 0.87
C LYS A 78 16.68 -2.43 0.95
N MET A 79 16.11 -1.79 -0.07
CA MET A 79 14.68 -1.49 -0.10
C MET A 79 13.87 -2.78 -0.30
N VAL A 80 14.32 -3.67 -1.17
CA VAL A 80 13.74 -5.00 -1.35
C VAL A 80 13.74 -5.78 -0.02
N ASP A 81 14.88 -5.86 0.66
CA ASP A 81 14.98 -6.57 1.95
C ASP A 81 14.04 -5.99 3.01
N SER A 82 13.81 -4.66 3.00
CA SER A 82 12.97 -3.99 4.00
C SER A 82 11.48 -4.36 3.87
N LEU A 83 11.02 -4.80 2.70
CA LEU A 83 9.63 -5.26 2.49
C LEU A 83 9.26 -6.42 3.41
N SER A 84 10.19 -7.36 3.66
CA SER A 84 9.96 -8.51 4.54
C SER A 84 9.68 -8.12 5.99
N SER A 85 10.14 -6.95 6.42
CA SER A 85 9.98 -6.43 7.78
C SER A 85 8.81 -5.46 7.94
N ALA A 86 8.16 -5.05 6.83
CA ALA A 86 6.99 -4.20 6.85
C ALA A 86 5.76 -4.95 7.38
N ASP A 87 4.92 -4.27 8.17
CA ASP A 87 3.64 -4.81 8.60
C ASP A 87 2.61 -4.81 7.48
N ALA A 88 2.68 -3.81 6.59
CA ALA A 88 1.86 -3.74 5.39
C ALA A 88 2.62 -3.08 4.23
N VAL A 89 2.34 -3.55 3.01
CA VAL A 89 2.81 -2.94 1.76
C VAL A 89 1.58 -2.58 0.92
N ILE A 90 1.49 -1.31 0.49
CA ILE A 90 0.40 -0.79 -0.34
C ILE A 90 0.96 -0.49 -1.72
N TYR A 91 0.37 -1.09 -2.74
CA TYR A 91 0.85 -0.97 -4.11
C TYR A 91 -0.28 -1.05 -5.14
N LEU A 92 0.03 -0.79 -6.39
CA LEU A 92 -0.84 -0.99 -7.54
C LEU A 92 -0.22 -2.08 -8.41
N ALA A 93 -0.82 -3.26 -8.44
CA ALA A 93 -0.31 -4.40 -9.19
C ALA A 93 -0.19 -4.07 -10.69
N GLY A 94 0.95 -4.46 -11.29
CA GLY A 94 1.27 -4.24 -12.69
C GLY A 94 1.75 -2.82 -13.02
N PHE A 95 1.78 -1.88 -12.09
CA PHE A 95 2.23 -0.51 -12.34
C PHE A 95 3.76 -0.37 -12.27
N GLN A 96 4.37 -1.00 -11.27
CA GLN A 96 5.81 -0.94 -11.02
C GLN A 96 6.36 -2.37 -10.94
N SER A 97 6.91 -2.90 -12.03
CA SER A 97 7.41 -4.28 -12.11
C SER A 97 8.41 -4.62 -11.00
N ALA A 98 9.31 -3.68 -10.66
CA ALA A 98 10.26 -3.86 -9.58
C ALA A 98 9.58 -4.05 -8.20
N VAL A 99 8.41 -3.44 -7.98
CA VAL A 99 7.62 -3.60 -6.75
C VAL A 99 6.89 -4.95 -6.76
N ASP A 100 6.27 -5.32 -7.89
CA ASP A 100 5.60 -6.60 -8.06
C ASP A 100 6.57 -7.76 -7.77
N GLU A 101 7.74 -7.76 -8.41
CA GLU A 101 8.79 -8.77 -8.20
C GLU A 101 9.30 -8.78 -6.75
N ALA A 102 9.50 -7.62 -6.15
CA ALA A 102 9.97 -7.53 -4.77
C ALA A 102 8.94 -8.06 -3.77
N ILE A 103 7.63 -7.82 -3.99
CA ILE A 103 6.54 -8.36 -3.17
C ILE A 103 6.51 -9.89 -3.28
N GLU A 104 6.60 -10.44 -4.49
CA GLU A 104 6.66 -11.88 -4.71
C GLU A 104 7.87 -12.52 -4.03
N GLN A 105 9.03 -11.89 -4.10
CA GLN A 105 10.28 -12.38 -3.51
C GLN A 105 10.27 -12.34 -1.99
N GLN A 106 9.79 -11.25 -1.40
CA GLN A 106 9.89 -11.00 0.04
C GLN A 106 8.68 -11.48 0.84
N ALA A 107 7.54 -11.72 0.18
CA ALA A 107 6.28 -12.15 0.78
C ALA A 107 5.92 -11.37 2.05
N PRO A 108 5.69 -10.05 1.98
CA PRO A 108 5.36 -9.23 3.14
C PRO A 108 4.13 -9.75 3.89
N LYS A 109 4.03 -9.43 5.18
CA LYS A 109 2.97 -9.93 6.05
C LYS A 109 1.56 -9.56 5.59
N THR A 110 1.38 -8.32 5.17
CA THR A 110 0.11 -7.82 4.61
C THR A 110 0.39 -7.11 3.30
N VAL A 111 -0.25 -7.57 2.23
CA VAL A 111 -0.15 -6.95 0.90
C VAL A 111 -1.49 -6.33 0.55
N ILE A 112 -1.51 -5.05 0.20
CA ILE A 112 -2.69 -4.28 -0.14
C ILE A 112 -2.55 -3.81 -1.59
N ASP A 113 -3.12 -4.60 -2.50
CA ASP A 113 -3.25 -4.23 -3.90
C ASP A 113 -4.51 -3.40 -4.12
N VAL A 114 -4.35 -2.16 -4.58
CA VAL A 114 -5.47 -1.24 -4.80
C VAL A 114 -6.10 -1.36 -6.18
N SER A 115 -5.58 -2.17 -7.10
CA SER A 115 -6.02 -2.27 -8.50
C SER A 115 -7.52 -2.53 -8.63
N SER A 116 -8.06 -3.47 -7.83
CA SER A 116 -9.48 -3.82 -7.85
C SER A 116 -10.39 -2.71 -7.35
N ALA A 117 -9.98 -1.96 -6.33
CA ALA A 117 -10.73 -0.83 -5.77
C ALA A 117 -10.62 0.41 -6.66
N ALA A 118 -9.46 0.62 -7.27
CA ALA A 118 -9.19 1.70 -8.20
C ALA A 118 -10.01 1.61 -9.51
N LYS A 119 -10.53 0.41 -9.86
CA LYS A 119 -11.33 0.18 -11.09
C LYS A 119 -10.66 0.79 -12.31
N LEU A 120 -9.45 0.36 -12.59
CA LEU A 120 -8.65 0.88 -13.69
C LEU A 120 -9.41 0.75 -15.01
N VAL A 121 -9.28 1.74 -15.89
CA VAL A 121 -9.84 1.74 -17.25
C VAL A 121 -8.76 1.35 -18.25
N GLU A 122 -9.18 0.79 -19.39
CA GLU A 122 -8.24 0.48 -20.46
C GLU A 122 -7.52 1.75 -20.92
N ALA A 123 -6.21 1.65 -21.14
CA ALA A 123 -5.40 2.76 -21.62
C ALA A 123 -5.92 3.22 -23.00
N GLY A 124 -6.12 4.53 -23.16
CA GLY A 124 -6.62 5.12 -24.41
C GLY A 124 -8.15 5.20 -24.52
N THR A 125 -8.92 4.73 -23.53
CA THR A 125 -10.35 5.03 -23.44
C THR A 125 -10.52 6.32 -22.65
N ASP A 126 -10.46 7.45 -23.33
CA ASP A 126 -10.82 8.75 -22.75
C ASP A 126 -12.28 8.71 -22.33
N ALA A 127 -12.54 8.62 -21.02
CA ALA A 127 -13.88 8.61 -20.45
C ALA A 127 -14.62 9.96 -20.65
N ASN A 128 -14.08 10.86 -21.47
CA ASN A 128 -14.61 12.22 -21.65
C ASN A 128 -14.63 12.71 -23.10
N HIS A 129 -14.60 11.81 -24.11
CA HIS A 129 -14.97 12.21 -25.46
C HIS A 129 -16.45 11.91 -25.65
N PRO A 130 -17.35 12.93 -25.74
CA PRO A 130 -18.66 12.70 -26.29
C PRO A 130 -18.42 12.23 -27.73
N SER A 131 -18.93 11.06 -28.06
CA SER A 131 -19.00 10.56 -29.41
C SER A 131 -19.85 11.56 -30.21
N GLU A 132 -19.20 12.47 -30.92
CA GLU A 132 -19.83 13.20 -31.99
C GLU A 132 -19.85 12.25 -33.20
N ASP A 133 -21.00 11.60 -33.38
CA ASP A 133 -21.36 10.96 -34.62
C ASP A 133 -21.46 12.05 -35.68
N GLU A 134 -20.40 12.30 -36.42
CA GLU A 134 -20.46 13.01 -37.69
C GLU A 134 -20.24 11.98 -38.81
N GLU A 135 -21.37 11.48 -39.33
CA GLU A 135 -21.45 11.03 -40.69
C GLU A 135 -21.25 12.25 -41.60
N ASP A 136 -20.22 12.27 -42.44
CA ASP A 136 -20.43 12.58 -43.85
C ASP A 136 -19.24 12.23 -44.74
N ALA A 137 -19.61 11.89 -45.92
CA ALA A 137 -18.97 11.23 -47.03
C ALA A 137 -18.07 12.13 -47.89
N THR A 138 -17.32 11.40 -48.72
CA THR A 138 -16.82 11.76 -50.08
C THR A 138 -15.57 12.63 -50.17
N ASP A 139 -14.50 12.08 -50.71
CA ASP A 139 -14.13 11.85 -52.12
C ASP A 139 -12.84 12.61 -52.49
N GLU A 140 -12.13 11.98 -53.39
CA GLU A 140 -11.10 12.45 -54.32
C GLU A 140 -9.63 12.45 -53.94
N ALA A 141 -9.01 11.56 -54.65
CA ALA A 141 -7.59 11.32 -54.95
C ALA A 141 -6.78 12.58 -55.27
N GLN A 142 -5.51 12.58 -54.84
CA GLN A 142 -4.40 12.96 -55.77
C GLN A 142 -3.04 12.44 -55.35
N SER A 143 -2.44 11.81 -56.34
CA SER A 143 -1.08 11.28 -56.45
C SER A 143 0.01 12.35 -56.28
N GLY A 144 1.17 11.93 -55.75
CA GLY A 144 2.40 12.73 -55.92
C GLY A 144 3.59 12.23 -55.08
N GLU A 145 4.38 11.39 -55.73
CA GLU A 145 5.86 11.34 -55.78
C GLU A 145 6.70 11.09 -54.53
N THR A 146 7.40 10.03 -54.68
CA THR A 146 8.59 9.49 -53.98
C THR A 146 9.71 10.51 -53.86
N GLU A 147 10.24 10.67 -52.64
CA GLU A 147 11.66 10.96 -52.41
C GLU A 147 12.18 10.00 -51.34
N ALA A 148 13.11 9.18 -51.79
CA ALA A 148 13.88 8.28 -50.95
C ALA A 148 14.96 9.06 -50.22
N HIS A 149 14.97 9.05 -48.90
CA HIS A 149 16.15 9.36 -48.10
C HIS A 149 16.58 8.12 -47.32
N ASP A 150 17.65 7.53 -47.83
CA ASP A 150 18.52 6.61 -47.12
C ASP A 150 19.12 7.34 -45.92
N HIS A 151 18.85 6.87 -44.71
CA HIS A 151 19.68 7.08 -43.54
C HIS A 151 20.04 5.72 -42.95
N GLU A 152 21.31 5.37 -43.19
CA GLU A 152 21.98 4.26 -42.53
C GLU A 152 22.05 4.44 -41.05
N GLY A 153 21.62 3.43 -40.33
CA GLY A 153 22.17 2.79 -39.15
C GLY A 153 22.63 3.61 -37.96
N ALA A 154 21.83 3.57 -36.91
CA ALA A 154 22.33 3.41 -35.55
C ALA A 154 21.37 2.46 -34.83
N ASP A 155 21.84 1.24 -34.58
CA ASP A 155 21.22 0.31 -33.65
C ASP A 155 21.22 0.94 -32.24
N HIS A 156 20.18 1.66 -31.90
CA HIS A 156 19.81 1.87 -30.53
C HIS A 156 18.89 0.70 -30.17
N ALA A 157 19.45 -0.24 -29.41
CA ALA A 157 18.66 -1.21 -28.69
C ALA A 157 17.81 -0.42 -27.67
N ASP A 158 16.66 0.04 -28.11
CA ASP A 158 15.56 0.44 -27.23
C ASP A 158 15.20 -0.81 -26.43
N HIS A 159 15.66 -0.84 -25.18
CA HIS A 159 15.05 -1.70 -24.18
C HIS A 159 13.71 -1.07 -23.85
N ASP A 160 12.71 -1.29 -24.72
CA ASP A 160 11.32 -1.10 -24.42
C ASP A 160 10.97 -2.04 -23.25
N HIS A 161 11.12 -1.53 -22.04
CA HIS A 161 10.46 -2.10 -20.90
C HIS A 161 8.97 -1.73 -21.04
N HIS A 162 8.27 -2.49 -21.87
CA HIS A 162 6.82 -2.45 -21.93
C HIS A 162 6.31 -2.87 -20.55
N HIS A 163 5.99 -1.90 -19.72
CA HIS A 163 5.12 -2.11 -18.58
C HIS A 163 3.80 -2.62 -19.13
N ASP A 164 3.50 -3.87 -18.86
CA ASP A 164 2.35 -4.60 -19.45
C ASP A 164 1.03 -4.19 -18.76
N MET A 165 0.89 -2.88 -18.43
CA MET A 165 -0.38 -2.34 -18.00
C MET A 165 -1.21 -1.97 -19.22
N SER A 166 -2.15 -2.86 -19.55
CA SER A 166 -3.20 -2.55 -20.51
C SER A 166 -4.20 -1.51 -19.99
N ALA A 167 -4.08 -1.12 -18.71
CA ALA A 167 -4.98 -0.20 -18.02
C ALA A 167 -4.25 1.09 -17.59
N ASP A 168 -4.95 2.22 -17.63
CA ASP A 168 -4.44 3.50 -17.15
C ASP A 168 -4.27 3.48 -15.61
N PRO A 169 -3.03 3.65 -15.09
CA PRO A 169 -2.76 3.60 -13.66
C PRO A 169 -3.20 4.84 -12.89
N HIS A 170 -3.52 5.96 -13.56
CA HIS A 170 -3.74 7.28 -12.95
C HIS A 170 -5.09 7.42 -12.22
N PHE A 171 -5.50 6.38 -11.48
CA PHE A 171 -6.78 6.35 -10.75
C PHE A 171 -6.94 7.49 -9.73
N TRP A 172 -5.84 8.01 -9.19
CA TRP A 172 -5.85 9.07 -8.19
C TRP A 172 -6.32 10.44 -8.72
N LEU A 173 -6.43 10.59 -10.05
CA LEU A 173 -7.00 11.77 -10.69
C LEU A 173 -8.54 11.74 -10.66
N ASP A 174 -9.15 10.57 -10.39
CA ASP A 174 -10.59 10.41 -10.21
C ASP A 174 -10.92 10.31 -8.69
N PRO A 175 -11.64 11.29 -8.11
CA PRO A 175 -11.97 11.28 -6.69
C PRO A 175 -12.75 10.04 -6.25
N THR A 176 -13.59 9.48 -7.11
CA THR A 176 -14.38 8.28 -6.78
C THR A 176 -13.49 7.04 -6.66
N ARG A 177 -12.54 6.88 -7.59
CA ARG A 177 -11.59 5.78 -7.56
C ARG A 177 -10.64 5.91 -6.38
N MET A 178 -10.19 7.14 -6.10
CA MET A 178 -9.35 7.42 -4.93
C MET A 178 -10.08 7.10 -3.62
N ALA A 179 -11.37 7.44 -3.50
CA ALA A 179 -12.19 7.09 -2.33
C ALA A 179 -12.38 5.58 -2.16
N ASN A 180 -12.56 4.84 -3.26
CA ASN A 180 -12.63 3.37 -3.20
C ASN A 180 -11.30 2.77 -2.71
N ALA A 181 -10.17 3.27 -3.22
CA ALA A 181 -8.85 2.84 -2.75
C ALA A 181 -8.63 3.19 -1.27
N ALA A 182 -9.07 4.38 -0.82
CA ALA A 182 -9.02 4.78 0.58
C ALA A 182 -9.79 3.80 1.48
N THR A 183 -11.01 3.45 1.10
CA THR A 183 -11.83 2.48 1.83
C THR A 183 -11.14 1.12 1.95
N LEU A 184 -10.59 0.60 0.86
CA LEU A 184 -9.84 -0.66 0.87
C LEU A 184 -8.62 -0.59 1.81
N VAL A 185 -7.84 0.49 1.71
CA VAL A 185 -6.65 0.69 2.57
C VAL A 185 -7.05 0.75 4.03
N GLY A 186 -8.13 1.48 4.38
CA GLY A 186 -8.63 1.58 5.75
C GLY A 186 -9.06 0.23 6.31
N ASP A 187 -9.80 -0.56 5.56
CA ASP A 187 -10.22 -1.91 5.95
C ASP A 187 -9.01 -2.83 6.18
N LYS A 188 -8.03 -2.79 5.28
CA LYS A 188 -6.83 -3.63 5.38
C LYS A 188 -5.89 -3.24 6.52
N LEU A 189 -5.74 -1.94 6.79
CA LEU A 189 -5.01 -1.48 7.97
C LEU A 189 -5.74 -1.88 9.26
N ALA A 190 -7.07 -1.83 9.29
CA ALA A 190 -7.89 -2.29 10.42
C ALA A 190 -7.76 -3.80 10.67
N GLU A 191 -7.59 -4.61 9.62
CA GLU A 191 -7.29 -6.04 9.73
C GLU A 191 -5.87 -6.28 10.29
N ALA A 192 -4.88 -5.48 9.86
CA ALA A 192 -3.50 -5.61 10.28
C ALA A 192 -3.25 -5.13 11.71
N ASP A 193 -3.99 -4.11 12.14
CA ASP A 193 -3.91 -3.52 13.48
C ASP A 193 -5.32 -3.31 14.07
N SER A 194 -5.85 -4.36 14.67
CA SER A 194 -7.18 -4.36 15.25
C SER A 194 -7.36 -3.41 16.45
N ALA A 195 -6.27 -3.00 17.08
CA ALA A 195 -6.30 -2.07 18.20
C ALA A 195 -6.77 -0.65 17.78
N HIS A 196 -6.50 -0.27 16.53
CA HIS A 196 -6.83 1.04 15.98
C HIS A 196 -7.82 0.96 14.80
N ALA A 197 -8.49 -0.18 14.64
CA ALA A 197 -9.39 -0.48 13.51
C ALA A 197 -10.46 0.60 13.27
N ASP A 198 -11.09 1.09 14.34
CA ASP A 198 -12.15 2.11 14.24
C ASP A 198 -11.58 3.45 13.72
N THR A 199 -10.35 3.78 14.11
CA THR A 199 -9.68 5.01 13.65
C THR A 199 -9.39 4.91 12.13
N TYR A 200 -8.83 3.79 11.67
CA TYR A 200 -8.55 3.61 10.24
C TYR A 200 -9.80 3.68 9.38
N LYS A 201 -10.90 3.03 9.82
CA LYS A 201 -12.19 3.07 9.11
C LYS A 201 -12.86 4.45 9.13
N ALA A 202 -12.67 5.21 10.21
CA ALA A 202 -13.23 6.56 10.29
C ALA A 202 -12.46 7.57 9.43
N ASN A 203 -11.19 7.35 9.19
CA ASN A 203 -10.33 8.22 8.40
C ASN A 203 -10.36 7.90 6.88
N ALA A 204 -10.81 6.70 6.51
CA ALA A 204 -10.95 6.26 5.13
C ALA A 204 -12.26 6.73 4.50
#